data_1306d54b0005c6d943d508b0d9a98321
#
_entry.id   1306d54b0005c6d943d508b0d9a98321
#
_cell.length_a   1.000
_cell.length_b   1.000
_cell.length_c   1.000
_cell.angle_alpha   90.00
_cell.angle_beta   90.00
_cell.angle_gamma   90.00
#
_symmetry.space_group_name_H-M   'P 1'
#
loop_
_entity.id
_entity.type
_entity.pdbx_description
1 polymer ?
#
loop_
_entity_poly.entity_id
_entity_poly.type
_entity_poly.pdbx_seq_one_letter_code
_entity_poly.pdbx_strand_id
1 'polypeptide(L)'
;MKIDLNITQVLNSAPEKESFLLYKFLKSRLFLVVMLFVSLCGASFGFLIINWEQNKLEGEIIIRIPKGKTLRDVSNILLQKKIINSKRSFMVAVKTLGYEKNIQAGTLILHEAHTNYELINQLVFGVPELIKITILEGWNIERISESIHSVFGISKNKIIDLCQDRWFIQSLEFSTHTLEGFLFPETYYFTESESPRNILKKMVSEYNKQITDNMKIRMKQI
;
A
#
# COMPACT_ATOMS: atom_id res chain seq x y z
N MET A 1 -52.41 55.95 -56.18
CA MET A 1 -51.42 54.85 -56.12
C MET A 1 -51.14 54.65 -54.65
N LYS A 2 -51.89 53.71 -54.00
CA LYS A 2 -51.71 53.38 -52.60
C LYS A 2 -50.68 52.26 -52.48
N ILE A 3 -49.62 52.53 -51.81
CA ILE A 3 -48.62 51.51 -51.42
C ILE A 3 -49.03 50.99 -50.05
N ASP A 4 -49.76 49.88 -50.04
CA ASP A 4 -50.02 49.15 -48.83
C ASP A 4 -48.76 48.33 -48.45
N LEU A 5 -47.95 48.92 -47.61
CA LEU A 5 -46.84 48.23 -46.98
C LEU A 5 -47.41 47.27 -45.91
N ASN A 6 -47.40 46.03 -46.24
CA ASN A 6 -47.86 44.98 -45.35
C ASN A 6 -46.81 44.75 -44.25
N ILE A 7 -46.90 45.58 -43.18
CA ILE A 7 -45.99 45.59 -42.02
C ILE A 7 -46.04 44.24 -41.29
N THR A 8 -47.10 43.46 -41.49
CA THR A 8 -47.26 42.14 -40.83
C THR A 8 -46.35 41.05 -41.36
N GLN A 9 -45.81 41.20 -42.60
CA GLN A 9 -44.87 40.23 -43.15
C GLN A 9 -43.42 40.47 -42.68
N VAL A 10 -43.04 41.68 -42.32
CA VAL A 10 -41.68 42.02 -41.85
C VAL A 10 -41.47 41.60 -40.39
N LEU A 11 -42.54 41.59 -39.61
CA LEU A 11 -42.45 41.19 -38.18
C LEU A 11 -42.36 39.68 -37.93
N ASN A 12 -42.67 38.83 -38.92
CA ASN A 12 -42.65 37.39 -38.79
C ASN A 12 -41.37 36.69 -39.34
N SER A 13 -40.36 37.46 -39.75
CA SER A 13 -39.20 36.88 -40.43
C SER A 13 -37.86 36.99 -39.70
N ALA A 14 -37.84 37.14 -38.38
CA ALA A 14 -36.59 37.01 -37.61
C ALA A 14 -36.86 36.78 -36.10
N PRO A 15 -36.09 36.11 -35.37
CA PRO A 15 -35.20 34.94 -35.52
C PRO A 15 -35.44 33.89 -34.42
N GLU A 16 -36.46 33.08 -34.53
CA GLU A 16 -36.67 31.97 -33.56
C GLU A 16 -35.47 30.97 -33.53
N LYS A 17 -34.81 30.83 -34.64
CA LYS A 17 -33.63 29.94 -34.73
C LYS A 17 -32.41 30.52 -34.03
N GLU A 18 -32.15 31.79 -34.07
CA GLU A 18 -30.99 32.41 -33.41
C GLU A 18 -31.20 32.48 -31.90
N SER A 19 -32.38 32.77 -31.40
CA SER A 19 -32.70 32.75 -29.97
C SER A 19 -32.61 31.32 -29.40
N PHE A 20 -33.04 30.30 -30.17
CA PHE A 20 -32.91 28.89 -29.81
C PHE A 20 -31.45 28.41 -29.77
N LEU A 21 -30.65 28.82 -30.73
CA LEU A 21 -29.20 28.48 -30.77
C LEU A 21 -28.45 29.20 -29.66
N LEU A 22 -28.73 30.47 -29.41
CA LEU A 22 -28.16 31.21 -28.27
C LEU A 22 -28.57 30.62 -26.93
N TYR A 23 -29.83 30.24 -26.74
CA TYR A 23 -30.30 29.52 -25.54
C TYR A 23 -29.62 28.19 -25.35
N LYS A 24 -29.46 27.40 -26.43
CA LYS A 24 -28.74 26.11 -26.39
C LYS A 24 -27.25 26.30 -26.09
N PHE A 25 -26.64 27.36 -26.61
CA PHE A 25 -25.24 27.71 -26.37
C PHE A 25 -25.02 28.25 -24.96
N LEU A 26 -25.92 29.09 -24.47
CA LEU A 26 -25.92 29.61 -23.08
C LEU A 26 -26.15 28.46 -22.08
N LYS A 27 -27.11 27.58 -22.36
CA LYS A 27 -27.40 26.39 -21.55
C LYS A 27 -26.22 25.43 -21.50
N SER A 28 -25.51 25.23 -22.62
CA SER A 28 -24.28 24.43 -22.66
C SER A 28 -23.14 25.08 -21.88
N ARG A 29 -22.95 26.39 -21.99
CA ARG A 29 -21.92 27.12 -21.22
C ARG A 29 -22.27 27.16 -19.72
N LEU A 30 -23.53 27.38 -19.38
CA LEU A 30 -24.00 27.34 -17.99
C LEU A 30 -23.78 25.96 -17.40
N PHE A 31 -24.08 24.89 -18.15
CA PHE A 31 -23.82 23.50 -17.72
C PHE A 31 -22.33 23.26 -17.46
N LEU A 32 -21.45 23.73 -18.35
CA LEU A 32 -19.99 23.61 -18.16
C LEU A 32 -19.50 24.39 -16.94
N VAL A 33 -20.03 25.60 -16.70
CA VAL A 33 -19.70 26.39 -15.50
C VAL A 33 -20.17 25.71 -14.21
N VAL A 34 -21.38 25.14 -14.23
CA VAL A 34 -21.91 24.39 -13.07
C VAL A 34 -21.07 23.14 -12.82
N MET A 35 -20.71 22.37 -13.87
CA MET A 35 -19.84 21.21 -13.75
C MET A 35 -18.46 21.57 -13.21
N LEU A 36 -17.88 22.68 -13.70
CA LEU A 36 -16.60 23.18 -13.20
C LEU A 36 -16.69 23.59 -11.73
N PHE A 37 -17.76 24.28 -11.35
CA PHE A 37 -18.00 24.69 -9.96
C PHE A 37 -18.17 23.48 -9.03
N VAL A 38 -18.97 22.47 -9.44
CA VAL A 38 -19.14 21.23 -8.69
C VAL A 38 -17.83 20.48 -8.54
N SER A 39 -17.03 20.42 -9.61
CA SER A 39 -15.70 19.82 -9.58
C SER A 39 -14.75 20.54 -8.62
N LEU A 40 -14.75 21.88 -8.66
CA LEU A 40 -13.91 22.70 -7.76
C LEU A 40 -14.35 22.56 -6.29
N CYS A 41 -15.66 22.55 -6.04
CA CYS A 41 -16.20 22.30 -4.69
C CYS A 41 -15.85 20.89 -4.19
N GLY A 42 -15.95 19.89 -5.05
CA GLY A 42 -15.54 18.52 -4.74
C GLY A 42 -14.06 18.40 -4.42
N ALA A 43 -13.20 19.04 -5.21
CA ALA A 43 -11.76 19.08 -4.97
C ALA A 43 -11.41 19.81 -3.66
N SER A 44 -12.04 20.95 -3.41
CA SER A 44 -11.86 21.70 -2.15
C SER A 44 -12.32 20.89 -0.93
N PHE A 45 -13.45 20.20 -1.04
CA PHE A 45 -13.96 19.35 0.03
C PHE A 45 -13.04 18.15 0.29
N GLY A 46 -12.53 17.51 -0.77
CA GLY A 46 -11.54 16.45 -0.65
C GLY A 46 -10.24 16.93 0.02
N PHE A 47 -9.74 18.11 -0.38
CA PHE A 47 -8.58 18.73 0.22
C PHE A 47 -8.79 19.03 1.72
N LEU A 48 -9.96 19.55 2.10
CA LEU A 48 -10.30 19.80 3.50
C LEU A 48 -10.33 18.50 4.32
N ILE A 49 -10.90 17.41 3.80
CA ILE A 49 -10.94 16.12 4.51
C ILE A 49 -9.53 15.56 4.74
N ILE A 50 -8.65 15.69 3.75
CA ILE A 50 -7.29 15.18 3.83
C ILE A 50 -6.47 15.96 4.86
N ASN A 51 -6.62 17.28 4.87
CA ASN A 51 -5.83 18.19 5.71
C ASN A 51 -6.54 18.59 7.01
N TRP A 52 -7.78 18.13 7.25
CA TRP A 52 -8.48 18.45 8.47
C TRP A 52 -7.74 17.86 9.67
N GLU A 53 -7.47 18.71 10.65
CA GLU A 53 -6.87 18.29 11.92
C GLU A 53 -7.81 17.31 12.63
N GLN A 54 -7.52 16.03 12.50
CA GLN A 54 -8.36 14.95 13.05
C GLN A 54 -7.63 14.17 14.15
N ASN A 55 -6.31 14.35 14.26
CA ASN A 55 -5.50 13.46 15.06
C ASN A 55 -4.68 14.27 16.04
N LYS A 56 -4.80 13.93 17.30
CA LYS A 56 -3.92 14.42 18.37
C LYS A 56 -2.98 13.28 18.76
N LEU A 57 -2.16 12.82 17.83
CA LEU A 57 -1.11 11.91 18.16
C LEU A 57 0.03 12.73 18.75
N GLU A 58 0.10 12.77 20.07
CA GLU A 58 1.20 13.37 20.79
C GLU A 58 2.24 12.29 21.12
N GLY A 59 3.46 12.44 20.60
CA GLY A 59 4.57 11.51 20.83
C GLY A 59 4.59 10.31 19.88
N GLU A 60 5.33 9.28 20.26
CA GLU A 60 5.50 8.05 19.48
C GLU A 60 4.54 6.96 19.97
N ILE A 61 3.81 6.36 19.05
CA ILE A 61 2.93 5.23 19.34
C ILE A 61 3.29 4.05 18.44
N ILE A 62 3.51 2.90 19.08
CA ILE A 62 3.74 1.64 18.37
C ILE A 62 2.39 1.00 18.05
N ILE A 63 2.15 0.75 16.77
CA ILE A 63 0.96 0.01 16.31
C ILE A 63 1.37 -1.24 15.54
N ARG A 64 0.58 -2.30 15.73
CA ARG A 64 0.72 -3.55 14.99
C ARG A 64 -0.44 -3.71 14.03
N ILE A 65 -0.14 -3.79 12.73
CA ILE A 65 -1.10 -4.04 11.66
C ILE A 65 -0.87 -5.46 11.13
N PRO A 66 -1.75 -6.44 11.46
CA PRO A 66 -1.60 -7.80 10.99
C PRO A 66 -1.72 -7.88 9.47
N LYS A 67 -0.95 -8.79 8.85
CA LYS A 67 -0.97 -9.02 7.40
C LYS A 67 -2.36 -9.45 6.91
N GLY A 68 -2.75 -8.96 5.75
CA GLY A 68 -4.04 -9.29 5.13
C GLY A 68 -5.24 -8.52 5.68
N LYS A 69 -5.02 -7.52 6.53
CA LYS A 69 -6.10 -6.65 7.01
C LYS A 69 -6.57 -5.68 5.92
N THR A 70 -7.89 -5.47 5.87
CA THR A 70 -8.49 -4.48 4.97
C THR A 70 -8.33 -3.06 5.51
N LEU A 71 -8.49 -2.05 4.65
CA LEU A 71 -8.56 -0.64 5.08
C LEU A 71 -9.57 -0.43 6.21
N ARG A 72 -10.69 -1.16 6.17
CA ARG A 72 -11.73 -1.11 7.21
C ARG A 72 -11.21 -1.59 8.56
N ASP A 73 -10.43 -2.67 8.56
CA ASP A 73 -9.86 -3.25 9.79
C ASP A 73 -8.78 -2.35 10.36
N VAL A 74 -7.90 -1.81 9.51
CA VAL A 74 -6.88 -0.84 9.92
C VAL A 74 -7.53 0.40 10.54
N SER A 75 -8.58 0.93 9.91
CA SER A 75 -9.33 2.08 10.44
C SER A 75 -9.96 1.77 11.81
N ASN A 76 -10.42 0.53 12.05
CA ASN A 76 -10.93 0.11 13.36
C ASN A 76 -9.82 0.07 14.42
N ILE A 77 -8.64 -0.47 14.07
CA ILE A 77 -7.48 -0.50 14.98
C ILE A 77 -7.07 0.92 15.39
N LEU A 78 -6.98 1.83 14.42
CA LEU A 78 -6.61 3.23 14.66
C LEU A 78 -7.64 3.94 15.53
N LEU A 79 -8.94 3.69 15.30
CA LEU A 79 -10.02 4.26 16.10
C LEU A 79 -10.01 3.73 17.53
N GLN A 80 -9.83 2.43 17.73
CA GLN A 80 -9.74 1.79 19.07
C GLN A 80 -8.55 2.35 19.86
N LYS A 81 -7.45 2.61 19.21
CA LYS A 81 -6.25 3.22 19.83
C LYS A 81 -6.37 4.75 19.97
N LYS A 82 -7.51 5.35 19.58
CA LYS A 82 -7.77 6.80 19.62
C LYS A 82 -6.77 7.63 18.79
N ILE A 83 -6.16 7.00 17.78
CA ILE A 83 -5.23 7.65 16.86
C ILE A 83 -6.00 8.52 15.85
N ILE A 84 -7.20 8.07 15.45
CA ILE A 84 -8.12 8.83 14.60
C ILE A 84 -9.44 9.09 15.34
N ASN A 85 -10.06 10.23 15.05
CA ASN A 85 -11.36 10.59 15.63
C ASN A 85 -12.54 10.06 14.79
N SER A 86 -12.35 9.93 13.48
CA SER A 86 -13.39 9.49 12.54
C SER A 86 -12.89 8.47 11.54
N LYS A 87 -13.43 7.26 11.65
CA LYS A 87 -13.18 6.18 10.69
C LYS A 87 -13.57 6.56 9.26
N ARG A 88 -14.73 7.25 9.09
CA ARG A 88 -15.25 7.64 7.78
C ARG A 88 -14.32 8.64 7.10
N SER A 89 -13.90 9.66 7.83
CA SER A 89 -13.00 10.70 7.34
C SER A 89 -11.66 10.09 6.91
N PHE A 90 -11.06 9.24 7.75
CA PHE A 90 -9.81 8.56 7.44
C PHE A 90 -9.92 7.67 6.18
N MET A 91 -10.99 6.85 6.09
CA MET A 91 -11.21 5.98 4.91
C MET A 91 -11.40 6.79 3.63
N VAL A 92 -12.11 7.93 3.67
CA VAL A 92 -12.27 8.81 2.51
C VAL A 92 -10.92 9.40 2.12
N ALA A 93 -10.13 9.89 3.07
CA ALA A 93 -8.79 10.43 2.80
C ALA A 93 -7.87 9.40 2.13
N VAL A 94 -7.80 8.16 2.67
CA VAL A 94 -7.00 7.07 2.07
C VAL A 94 -7.44 6.76 0.64
N LYS A 95 -8.77 6.72 0.39
CA LYS A 95 -9.33 6.45 -0.95
C LYS A 95 -9.04 7.57 -1.93
N THR A 96 -9.21 8.82 -1.52
CA THR A 96 -8.92 9.99 -2.36
C THR A 96 -7.44 10.04 -2.76
N LEU A 97 -6.55 9.62 -1.87
CA LEU A 97 -5.11 9.52 -2.14
C LEU A 97 -4.72 8.25 -2.92
N GLY A 98 -5.63 7.28 -3.10
CA GLY A 98 -5.35 6.04 -3.83
C GLY A 98 -4.51 5.01 -3.06
N TYR A 99 -4.34 5.16 -1.75
CA TYR A 99 -3.45 4.31 -0.94
C TYR A 99 -4.13 3.12 -0.27
N GLU A 100 -5.32 2.70 -0.70
CA GLU A 100 -6.09 1.61 -0.08
C GLU A 100 -5.32 0.29 0.07
N LYS A 101 -4.43 0.00 -0.90
CA LYS A 101 -3.66 -1.25 -0.97
C LYS A 101 -2.22 -1.10 -0.51
N ASN A 102 -1.80 0.11 -0.16
CA ASN A 102 -0.40 0.44 0.11
C ASN A 102 -0.09 0.55 1.60
N ILE A 103 -1.08 0.40 2.48
CA ILE A 103 -0.86 0.43 3.93
C ILE A 103 0.00 -0.78 4.31
N GLN A 104 1.12 -0.50 4.97
CA GLN A 104 2.07 -1.53 5.37
C GLN A 104 1.52 -2.39 6.52
N ALA A 105 1.80 -3.69 6.45
CA ALA A 105 1.55 -4.62 7.54
C ALA A 105 2.84 -4.77 8.37
N GLY A 106 2.70 -4.98 9.66
CA GLY A 106 3.80 -5.13 10.61
C GLY A 106 3.65 -4.20 11.81
N THR A 107 4.68 -4.12 12.60
CA THR A 107 4.80 -3.14 13.69
C THR A 107 5.36 -1.85 13.12
N LEU A 108 4.59 -0.78 13.23
CA LEU A 108 4.95 0.57 12.78
C LEU A 108 5.09 1.48 13.99
N ILE A 109 6.11 2.30 13.99
CA ILE A 109 6.26 3.41 14.93
C ILE A 109 5.63 4.63 14.27
N LEU A 110 4.54 5.11 14.82
CA LEU A 110 3.90 6.34 14.39
C LEU A 110 4.40 7.49 15.26
N HIS A 111 4.88 8.51 14.60
CA HIS A 111 5.27 9.76 15.21
C HIS A 111 4.10 10.73 15.24
N GLU A 112 4.30 11.87 15.89
CA GLU A 112 3.30 12.94 15.93
C GLU A 112 2.68 13.20 14.55
N ALA A 113 1.34 13.21 14.50
CA ALA A 113 0.58 13.46 13.28
C ALA A 113 -0.70 14.21 13.61
N HIS A 114 -0.86 15.40 13.02
CA HIS A 114 -2.01 16.27 13.24
C HIS A 114 -3.07 16.13 12.15
N THR A 115 -2.69 15.64 10.98
CA THR A 115 -3.58 15.51 9.82
C THR A 115 -3.71 14.06 9.36
N ASN A 116 -4.83 13.75 8.68
CA ASN A 116 -4.98 12.46 8.02
C ASN A 116 -3.89 12.21 6.99
N TYR A 117 -3.40 13.25 6.30
CA TYR A 117 -2.34 13.13 5.31
C TYR A 117 -1.02 12.64 5.94
N GLU A 118 -0.58 13.27 7.04
CA GLU A 118 0.63 12.87 7.75
C GLU A 118 0.54 11.43 8.28
N LEU A 119 -0.60 11.07 8.89
CA LEU A 119 -0.83 9.73 9.37
C LEU A 119 -0.82 8.70 8.24
N ILE A 120 -1.47 8.99 7.11
CA ILE A 120 -1.49 8.10 5.94
C ILE A 120 -0.10 7.93 5.37
N ASN A 121 0.69 8.99 5.27
CA ASN A 121 2.08 8.91 4.82
C ASN A 121 2.92 8.01 5.72
N GLN A 122 2.76 8.10 7.04
CA GLN A 122 3.47 7.21 7.97
C GLN A 122 3.02 5.74 7.83
N LEU A 123 1.74 5.49 7.59
CA LEU A 123 1.21 4.14 7.38
C LEU A 123 1.62 3.51 6.05
N VAL A 124 1.87 4.33 5.02
CA VAL A 124 2.20 3.88 3.66
C VAL A 124 3.71 3.86 3.43
N PHE A 125 4.43 4.87 3.90
CA PHE A 125 5.86 5.07 3.63
C PHE A 125 6.72 4.96 4.90
N GLY A 126 6.12 4.77 6.07
CA GLY A 126 6.84 4.57 7.33
C GLY A 126 7.74 3.34 7.26
N VAL A 127 8.86 3.40 7.95
CA VAL A 127 9.77 2.25 8.06
C VAL A 127 9.21 1.31 9.13
N PRO A 128 8.85 0.06 8.79
CA PRO A 128 8.41 -0.90 9.79
C PRO A 128 9.57 -1.24 10.72
N GLU A 129 9.24 -1.51 11.98
CA GLU A 129 10.22 -2.03 12.93
C GLU A 129 10.79 -3.36 12.43
N LEU A 130 12.12 -3.44 12.41
CA LEU A 130 12.83 -4.64 11.98
C LEU A 130 13.20 -5.49 13.19
N ILE A 131 12.85 -6.76 13.12
CA ILE A 131 13.22 -7.77 14.10
C ILE A 131 14.54 -8.39 13.66
N LYS A 132 15.51 -8.38 14.56
CA LYS A 132 16.83 -8.97 14.37
C LYS A 132 16.79 -10.45 14.71
N ILE A 133 17.33 -11.30 13.84
CA ILE A 133 17.60 -12.71 14.10
C ILE A 133 19.03 -13.05 13.66
N THR A 134 19.79 -13.72 14.53
CA THR A 134 21.16 -14.15 14.23
C THR A 134 21.20 -15.66 14.11
N ILE A 135 21.68 -16.15 12.98
CA ILE A 135 21.93 -17.56 12.69
C ILE A 135 23.43 -17.80 12.83
N LEU A 136 23.79 -18.72 13.72
CA LEU A 136 25.20 -19.02 14.00
C LEU A 136 25.71 -20.12 13.07
N GLU A 137 27.03 -20.12 12.86
CA GLU A 137 27.71 -21.18 12.13
C GLU A 137 27.47 -22.56 12.78
N GLY A 138 27.32 -23.58 11.94
CA GLY A 138 27.10 -24.96 12.39
C GLY A 138 25.67 -25.26 12.85
N TRP A 139 24.72 -24.33 12.70
CA TRP A 139 23.33 -24.63 12.99
C TRP A 139 22.71 -25.46 11.84
N ASN A 140 21.97 -26.51 12.23
CA ASN A 140 21.14 -27.29 11.34
C ASN A 140 19.74 -26.69 11.14
N ILE A 141 18.94 -27.22 10.22
CA ILE A 141 17.58 -26.74 9.92
C ILE A 141 16.70 -26.74 11.17
N GLU A 142 16.78 -27.75 12.04
CA GLU A 142 15.97 -27.82 13.26
C GLU A 142 16.26 -26.63 14.17
N ARG A 143 17.54 -26.31 14.39
CA ARG A 143 17.93 -25.20 15.26
C ARG A 143 17.59 -23.83 14.65
N ILE A 144 17.73 -23.70 13.35
CA ILE A 144 17.30 -22.50 12.60
C ILE A 144 15.77 -22.34 12.71
N SER A 145 15.01 -23.44 12.52
CA SER A 145 13.53 -23.40 12.61
C SER A 145 13.06 -23.03 14.02
N GLU A 146 13.77 -23.48 15.06
CA GLU A 146 13.52 -23.14 16.45
C GLU A 146 13.74 -21.66 16.73
N SER A 147 14.83 -21.08 16.23
CA SER A 147 15.13 -19.67 16.34
C SER A 147 14.09 -18.81 15.61
N ILE A 148 13.69 -19.19 14.38
CA ILE A 148 12.63 -18.52 13.64
C ILE A 148 11.29 -18.61 14.39
N HIS A 149 10.96 -19.77 14.98
CA HIS A 149 9.76 -19.95 15.78
C HIS A 149 9.74 -19.01 17.00
N SER A 150 10.85 -18.94 17.75
CA SER A 150 10.93 -18.11 18.95
C SER A 150 10.76 -16.63 18.67
N VAL A 151 11.24 -16.16 17.53
CA VAL A 151 11.26 -14.74 17.14
C VAL A 151 9.97 -14.33 16.42
N PHE A 152 9.50 -15.15 15.49
CA PHE A 152 8.37 -14.80 14.59
C PHE A 152 7.08 -15.56 14.90
N GLY A 153 7.07 -16.51 15.83
CA GLY A 153 5.91 -17.36 16.12
C GLY A 153 5.52 -18.32 14.98
N ILE A 154 6.36 -18.46 13.95
CA ILE A 154 6.13 -19.36 12.81
C ILE A 154 6.35 -20.80 13.26
N SER A 155 5.44 -21.73 12.92
CA SER A 155 5.58 -23.15 13.27
C SER A 155 6.90 -23.73 12.76
N LYS A 156 7.64 -24.43 13.62
CA LYS A 156 8.90 -25.12 13.29
C LYS A 156 8.70 -26.08 12.10
N ASN A 157 7.65 -26.89 12.15
CA ASN A 157 7.36 -27.87 11.09
C ASN A 157 7.17 -27.16 9.74
N LYS A 158 6.52 -25.99 9.71
CA LYS A 158 6.35 -25.24 8.47
C LYS A 158 7.67 -24.78 7.86
N ILE A 159 8.66 -24.45 8.68
CA ILE A 159 10.01 -24.08 8.20
C ILE A 159 10.72 -25.32 7.69
N ILE A 160 10.68 -26.43 8.44
CA ILE A 160 11.32 -27.70 8.06
C ILE A 160 10.71 -28.22 6.76
N ASP A 161 9.39 -28.24 6.63
CA ASP A 161 8.68 -28.67 5.42
C ASP A 161 9.09 -27.82 4.20
N LEU A 162 9.22 -26.52 4.37
CA LEU A 162 9.71 -25.64 3.29
C LEU A 162 11.16 -25.91 2.90
N CYS A 163 12.02 -26.24 3.87
CA CYS A 163 13.42 -26.61 3.59
C CYS A 163 13.56 -27.95 2.85
N GLN A 164 12.50 -28.76 2.79
CA GLN A 164 12.41 -30.03 2.08
C GLN A 164 11.44 -29.99 0.89
N ASP A 165 10.75 -28.88 0.68
CA ASP A 165 9.82 -28.70 -0.44
C ASP A 165 10.58 -28.58 -1.75
N ARG A 166 10.48 -29.61 -2.57
CA ARG A 166 11.16 -29.70 -3.87
C ARG A 166 10.84 -28.52 -4.80
N TRP A 167 9.60 -28.09 -4.85
CA TRP A 167 9.19 -26.96 -5.69
C TRP A 167 9.76 -25.63 -5.20
N PHE A 168 9.81 -25.45 -3.89
CA PHE A 168 10.42 -24.28 -3.30
C PHE A 168 11.94 -24.27 -3.55
N ILE A 169 12.64 -25.40 -3.34
CA ILE A 169 14.08 -25.54 -3.57
C ILE A 169 14.42 -25.27 -5.05
N GLN A 170 13.68 -25.83 -5.99
CA GLN A 170 13.85 -25.57 -7.42
C GLN A 170 13.62 -24.09 -7.78
N SER A 171 12.65 -23.41 -7.12
CA SER A 171 12.43 -21.98 -7.30
C SER A 171 13.57 -21.10 -6.82
N LEU A 172 14.50 -21.67 -6.04
CA LEU A 172 15.75 -21.04 -5.58
C LEU A 172 16.97 -21.43 -6.45
N GLU A 173 16.73 -22.14 -7.58
CA GLU A 173 17.73 -22.62 -8.53
C GLU A 173 18.68 -23.70 -7.97
N PHE A 174 18.23 -24.47 -6.96
CA PHE A 174 18.95 -25.60 -6.41
C PHE A 174 18.40 -26.94 -6.90
N SER A 175 19.31 -27.92 -7.09
CA SER A 175 18.99 -29.29 -7.48
C SER A 175 19.24 -30.30 -6.32
N THR A 176 18.99 -29.84 -5.09
CA THR A 176 19.13 -30.63 -3.86
C THR A 176 17.78 -31.09 -3.31
N HIS A 177 17.79 -32.01 -2.36
CA HIS A 177 16.59 -32.50 -1.68
C HIS A 177 16.26 -31.69 -0.40
N THR A 178 17.21 -30.90 0.07
CA THR A 178 17.06 -30.12 1.31
C THR A 178 17.87 -28.82 1.21
N LEU A 179 17.47 -27.80 1.97
CA LEU A 179 18.24 -26.57 2.14
C LEU A 179 19.28 -26.65 3.28
N GLU A 180 19.56 -27.88 3.81
CA GLU A 180 20.61 -28.05 4.81
C GLU A 180 21.96 -27.60 4.25
N GLY A 181 22.67 -26.74 5.00
CA GLY A 181 23.95 -26.17 4.57
C GLY A 181 23.84 -24.97 3.59
N PHE A 182 22.65 -24.63 3.11
CA PHE A 182 22.42 -23.49 2.20
C PHE A 182 21.80 -22.26 2.87
N LEU A 183 21.47 -22.36 4.16
CA LEU A 183 21.00 -21.25 4.96
C LEU A 183 22.19 -20.54 5.60
N PHE A 184 22.64 -19.43 5.00
CA PHE A 184 23.90 -18.80 5.39
C PHE A 184 23.86 -18.26 6.82
N PRO A 185 24.90 -18.50 7.64
CA PRO A 185 25.01 -17.94 8.99
C PRO A 185 25.32 -16.46 8.92
N GLU A 186 24.38 -15.62 9.39
CA GLU A 186 24.47 -14.17 9.36
C GLU A 186 23.43 -13.55 10.31
N THR A 187 23.50 -12.26 10.54
CA THR A 187 22.48 -11.49 11.22
C THR A 187 21.49 -10.89 10.21
N TYR A 188 20.24 -11.30 10.32
CA TYR A 188 19.18 -10.88 9.42
C TYR A 188 18.24 -9.91 10.11
N TYR A 189 17.66 -9.01 9.30
CA TYR A 189 16.65 -8.06 9.72
C TYR A 189 15.40 -8.27 8.86
N PHE A 190 14.26 -8.53 9.52
CA PHE A 190 12.98 -8.79 8.88
C PHE A 190 11.87 -7.99 9.54
N THR A 191 10.80 -7.73 8.81
CA THR A 191 9.56 -7.22 9.41
C THR A 191 8.86 -8.32 10.21
N GLU A 192 8.10 -7.96 11.23
CA GLU A 192 7.34 -8.93 12.05
C GLU A 192 6.38 -9.80 11.23
N SER A 193 5.85 -9.26 10.14
CA SER A 193 4.91 -9.95 9.25
C SER A 193 5.59 -10.72 8.10
N GLU A 194 6.90 -10.96 8.19
CA GLU A 194 7.64 -11.62 7.11
C GLU A 194 7.15 -13.06 6.87
N SER A 195 7.15 -13.47 5.61
CA SER A 195 6.74 -14.82 5.27
C SER A 195 7.88 -15.82 5.47
N PRO A 196 7.58 -17.08 5.86
CA PRO A 196 8.62 -18.11 5.99
C PRO A 196 9.44 -18.29 4.71
N ARG A 197 8.79 -18.22 3.55
CA ARG A 197 9.46 -18.34 2.24
C ARG A 197 10.46 -17.20 2.01
N ASN A 198 10.11 -15.97 2.37
CA ASN A 198 11.00 -14.83 2.19
C ASN A 198 12.18 -14.86 3.18
N ILE A 199 11.96 -15.34 4.42
CA ILE A 199 13.03 -15.53 5.40
C ILE A 199 14.07 -16.50 4.82
N LEU A 200 13.64 -17.69 4.38
CA LEU A 200 14.53 -18.69 3.78
C LEU A 200 15.18 -18.19 2.48
N LYS A 201 14.41 -17.51 1.62
CA LYS A 201 14.95 -16.88 0.40
C LYS A 201 16.12 -15.95 0.68
N LYS A 202 15.99 -15.11 1.71
CA LYS A 202 17.03 -14.14 2.07
C LYS A 202 18.29 -14.85 2.56
N MET A 203 18.14 -15.91 3.39
CA MET A 203 19.26 -16.70 3.88
C MET A 203 20.01 -17.39 2.73
N VAL A 204 19.28 -17.98 1.77
CA VAL A 204 19.83 -18.59 0.57
C VAL A 204 20.47 -17.55 -0.35
N SER A 205 19.88 -16.36 -0.46
CA SER A 205 20.46 -15.27 -1.26
C SER A 205 21.83 -14.84 -0.71
N GLU A 206 21.99 -14.77 0.61
CA GLU A 206 23.28 -14.47 1.23
C GLU A 206 24.30 -15.59 0.96
N TYR A 207 23.89 -16.86 1.04
CA TYR A 207 24.74 -18.00 0.64
C TYR A 207 25.24 -17.82 -0.81
N ASN A 208 24.34 -17.51 -1.75
CA ASN A 208 24.70 -17.33 -3.16
C ASN A 208 25.66 -16.16 -3.40
N LYS A 209 25.60 -15.11 -2.59
CA LYS A 209 26.53 -13.95 -2.68
C LYS A 209 27.94 -14.31 -2.19
N GLN A 210 28.04 -15.16 -1.18
CA GLN A 210 29.32 -15.55 -0.59
C GLN A 210 30.07 -16.63 -1.43
N ILE A 211 29.29 -17.42 -2.17
CA ILE A 211 29.91 -18.47 -3.01
C ILE A 211 30.31 -17.88 -4.36
N THR A 212 31.61 -17.70 -4.53
CA THR A 212 32.19 -17.27 -5.80
C THR A 212 32.07 -18.38 -6.87
N ASP A 213 32.08 -17.98 -8.15
CA ASP A 213 31.98 -18.94 -9.27
C ASP A 213 33.07 -20.01 -9.23
N ASN A 214 34.26 -19.67 -8.75
CA ASN A 214 35.36 -20.65 -8.53
C ASN A 214 35.01 -21.70 -7.47
N MET A 215 34.29 -21.32 -6.40
CA MET A 215 33.82 -22.28 -5.40
C MET A 215 32.73 -23.19 -5.98
N LYS A 216 31.80 -22.66 -6.77
CA LYS A 216 30.75 -23.44 -7.45
C LYS A 216 31.33 -24.49 -8.39
N ILE A 217 32.41 -24.16 -9.10
CA ILE A 217 33.11 -25.10 -9.99
C ILE A 217 33.75 -26.24 -9.16
N ARG A 218 34.43 -25.93 -8.05
CA ARG A 218 35.05 -26.96 -7.18
C ARG A 218 34.02 -27.88 -6.54
N MET A 219 32.86 -27.35 -6.09
CA MET A 219 31.76 -28.13 -5.50
C MET A 219 31.12 -29.11 -6.49
N LYS A 220 31.22 -28.89 -7.81
CA LYS A 220 30.72 -29.79 -8.84
C LYS A 220 31.72 -30.92 -9.15
N GLN A 221 32.95 -30.82 -8.67
CA GLN A 221 34.03 -31.79 -8.93
C GLN A 221 34.21 -32.82 -7.79
N ILE A 222 33.49 -32.63 -6.69
CA ILE A 222 33.41 -33.53 -5.53
C ILE A 222 32.11 -34.33 -5.59
#